data_1af66b10f8a134c866346aecd6e9d7db
#
_entry.id   1af66b10f8a134c866346aecd6e9d7db
#
_cell.length_a   1.000
_cell.length_b   1.000
_cell.length_c   1.000
_cell.angle_alpha   90.00
_cell.angle_beta   90.00
_cell.angle_gamma   90.00
#
_symmetry.space_group_name_H-M   'P 1'
#
loop_
_entity.id
_entity.type
_entity.pdbx_description
1 polymer ?
#
loop_
_entity_poly.entity_id
_entity_poly.type
_entity_poly.pdbx_seq_one_letter_code
_entity_poly.pdbx_strand_id
1 'polypeptide(L)'
;MRRKRNETRVPVLDAGTQPLIEMTGNRQITVEGSTGILLYESDNIKVNTTGPVMSFYGRGLSLRCITGSSVEISGFVNRIDFIT
;
A
#
# COMPACT_ATOMS: atom_id res chain seq x y z
N MET A 1 28.85 10.11 -1.89
CA MET A 1 28.21 10.30 -1.59
C MET A 1 27.41 10.73 -1.68
N ARG A 2 27.40 10.72 -1.84
CA ARG A 2 26.57 11.06 -1.66
C ARG A 2 25.63 11.39 -1.82
N ARG A 3 25.65 11.33 -2.00
CA ARG A 3 24.65 11.68 -2.04
C ARG A 3 23.86 12.16 -2.05
N LYS A 4 24.00 12.25 -2.19
CA LYS A 4 23.19 12.62 -2.05
C LYS A 4 22.36 13.00 -2.37
N ARG A 5 22.57 13.07 -2.47
CA ARG A 5 21.71 13.35 -2.62
C ARG A 5 20.89 13.92 -2.87
N ASN A 6 21.07 13.96 -3.09
CA ASN A 6 20.22 14.34 -3.23
C ASN A 6 19.42 14.69 -3.31
N GLU A 7 19.44 14.83 -3.18
CA GLU A 7 18.68 14.99 -3.17
C GLU A 7 17.83 15.60 -3.22
N THR A 8 17.65 15.77 -3.33
CA THR A 8 17.01 16.38 -3.52
C THR A 8 16.07 16.70 -3.61
N ARG A 9 15.65 16.88 -3.65
CA ARG A 9 14.68 17.13 -3.75
C ARG A 9 13.67 17.50 -4.15
N VAL A 10 13.35 17.23 -3.98
CA VAL A 10 12.37 17.50 -4.44
C VAL A 10 11.18 17.39 -4.51
N PRO A 11 10.56 17.19 -5.17
CA PRO A 11 9.33 17.84 -5.06
C PRO A 11 8.39 17.05 -4.28
N VAL A 12 8.08 17.63 -3.24
CA VAL A 12 7.14 17.05 -2.35
C VAL A 12 5.72 17.20 -2.83
N LEU A 13 5.55 17.79 -3.99
CA LEU A 13 4.22 18.02 -4.51
C LEU A 13 3.40 16.76 -4.64
N ASP A 14 4.07 15.68 -5.04
CA ASP A 14 3.38 14.43 -5.33
C ASP A 14 3.13 13.60 -4.08
N ALA A 15 3.73 13.96 -2.98
CA ALA A 15 3.57 13.16 -1.77
C ALA A 15 2.11 13.10 -1.32
N GLY A 16 1.34 14.18 -1.56
CA GLY A 16 -0.06 14.21 -1.16
C GLY A 16 -0.97 13.40 -2.06
N THR A 17 -0.48 12.98 -3.23
CA THR A 17 -1.28 12.23 -4.19
C THR A 17 -0.82 10.79 -4.34
N GLN A 18 0.17 10.37 -3.57
CA GLN A 18 0.68 9.00 -3.61
C GLN A 18 0.30 8.29 -2.33
N PRO A 19 -0.01 7.00 -2.41
CA PRO A 19 -0.30 6.25 -1.20
C PRO A 19 0.97 6.07 -0.37
N LEU A 20 0.80 6.02 0.94
CA LEU A 20 1.89 5.70 1.85
C LEU A 20 1.69 4.26 2.31
N ILE A 21 2.71 3.45 2.16
CA ILE A 21 2.66 2.03 2.49
C ILE A 21 3.64 1.79 3.62
N GLU A 22 3.17 1.20 4.70
CA GLU A 22 4.03 0.81 5.82
C GLU A 22 3.88 -0.69 6.02
N MET A 23 5.00 -1.37 6.19
CA MET A 23 5.01 -2.81 6.34
C MET A 23 5.74 -3.21 7.59
N THR A 24 5.18 -4.18 8.29
CA THR A 24 5.88 -4.89 9.36
C THR A 24 6.10 -6.31 8.86
N GLY A 25 7.32 -6.57 8.39
CA GLY A 25 7.62 -7.81 7.71
C GLY A 25 6.67 -8.01 6.54
N ASN A 26 6.27 -9.25 6.32
CA ASN A 26 5.27 -9.57 5.30
C ASN A 26 3.93 -9.98 5.95
N ARG A 27 3.71 -9.53 7.19
CA ARG A 27 2.56 -9.96 7.98
C ARG A 27 1.53 -8.87 8.19
N GLN A 28 1.94 -7.60 8.08
CA GLN A 28 1.03 -6.50 8.34
C GLN A 28 1.42 -5.33 7.46
N ILE A 29 0.44 -4.82 6.72
CA ILE A 29 0.67 -3.74 5.77
C ILE A 29 -0.42 -2.70 5.98
N THR A 30 -0.03 -1.45 6.16
CA THR A 30 -0.95 -0.34 6.25
C THR A 30 -0.82 0.48 4.97
N VAL A 31 -1.95 0.76 4.34
CA VAL A 31 -2.02 1.57 3.12
C VAL A 31 -2.80 2.83 3.45
N GLU A 32 -2.14 3.98 3.37
CA GLU A 32 -2.80 5.27 3.50
C GLU A 32 -2.99 5.86 2.12
N GLY A 33 -4.15 6.44 1.89
CA GLY A 33 -4.51 6.93 0.56
C GLY A 33 -5.37 5.92 -0.19
N SER A 34 -6.00 5.01 0.54
CA SER A 34 -6.95 4.07 -0.05
C SER A 34 -8.23 4.80 -0.41
N THR A 35 -8.72 4.53 -1.62
CA THR A 35 -9.97 5.10 -2.11
C THR A 35 -11.06 4.06 -2.28
N GLY A 36 -10.73 2.79 -2.05
CA GLY A 36 -11.73 1.73 -2.12
C GLY A 36 -11.09 0.37 -2.20
N ILE A 37 -11.89 -0.65 -1.95
CA ILE A 37 -11.47 -2.04 -2.02
C ILE A 37 -12.10 -2.64 -3.27
N LEU A 38 -11.28 -3.18 -4.15
CA LEU A 38 -11.73 -3.75 -5.41
C LEU A 38 -11.97 -5.24 -5.30
N LEU A 39 -11.23 -5.92 -4.42
CA LEU A 39 -11.35 -7.35 -4.24
C LEU A 39 -10.89 -7.69 -2.83
N TYR A 40 -11.64 -8.57 -2.17
CA TYR A 40 -11.25 -9.03 -0.85
C TYR A 40 -11.49 -10.53 -0.76
N GLU A 41 -10.40 -11.29 -0.85
CA GLU A 41 -10.40 -12.74 -0.69
C GLU A 41 -9.23 -13.11 0.21
N SER A 42 -9.26 -14.31 0.76
CA SER A 42 -8.21 -14.71 1.71
C SER A 42 -6.84 -14.87 1.06
N ASP A 43 -6.78 -14.96 -0.26
CA ASP A 43 -5.51 -15.10 -0.98
C ASP A 43 -5.20 -13.91 -1.89
N ASN A 44 -6.12 -12.96 -2.01
CA ASN A 44 -5.88 -11.78 -2.84
C ASN A 44 -6.76 -10.62 -2.38
N ILE A 45 -6.12 -9.50 -2.12
CA ILE A 45 -6.81 -8.26 -1.78
C ILE A 45 -6.33 -7.19 -2.76
N LYS A 46 -7.27 -6.51 -3.40
CA LYS A 46 -6.95 -5.40 -4.30
C LYS A 46 -7.48 -4.11 -3.73
N VAL A 47 -6.61 -3.13 -3.64
CA VAL A 47 -6.91 -1.84 -3.03
C VAL A 47 -6.73 -0.76 -4.08
N ASN A 48 -7.77 0.03 -4.29
CA ASN A 48 -7.65 1.22 -5.11
C ASN A 48 -7.04 2.33 -4.24
N THR A 49 -6.11 3.09 -4.80
CA THR A 49 -5.45 4.16 -4.05
C THR A 49 -5.51 5.45 -4.84
N THR A 50 -4.95 6.49 -4.28
CA THR A 50 -4.82 7.76 -4.99
C THR A 50 -3.76 7.68 -6.10
N GLY A 51 -2.99 6.60 -6.14
CA GLY A 51 -2.02 6.31 -7.20
C GLY A 51 -2.40 5.00 -7.89
N PRO A 52 -1.52 4.00 -7.87
CA PRO A 52 -1.81 2.73 -8.55
C PRO A 52 -2.82 1.89 -7.78
N VAL A 53 -3.41 0.93 -8.47
CA VAL A 53 -4.12 -0.15 -7.80
C VAL A 53 -3.08 -1.10 -7.26
N MET A 54 -3.22 -1.51 -6.00
CA MET A 54 -2.30 -2.44 -5.37
C MET A 54 -2.99 -3.78 -5.19
N SER A 55 -2.31 -4.84 -5.61
CA SER A 55 -2.82 -6.18 -5.45
C SER A 55 -1.89 -6.96 -4.53
N PHE A 56 -2.44 -7.44 -3.43
CA PHE A 56 -1.69 -8.19 -2.43
C PHE A 56 -2.05 -9.65 -2.57
N TYR A 57 -1.04 -10.52 -2.68
CA TYR A 57 -1.24 -11.96 -2.82
C TYR A 57 -0.61 -12.66 -1.63
N GLY A 58 -1.28 -13.66 -1.13
CA GLY A 58 -0.76 -14.43 -0.02
C GLY A 58 -1.75 -15.45 0.46
N ARG A 59 -1.80 -15.63 1.78
CA ARG A 59 -2.74 -16.57 2.38
C ARG A 59 -3.16 -16.05 3.74
N GLY A 60 -4.38 -16.39 4.11
CA GLY A 60 -4.94 -15.94 5.36
C GLY A 60 -5.03 -14.43 5.44
N LEU A 61 -5.23 -13.77 4.31
CA LEU A 61 -5.28 -12.32 4.29
C LEU A 61 -6.60 -11.84 4.86
N SER A 62 -6.52 -10.81 5.68
CA SER A 62 -7.70 -10.13 6.19
C SER A 62 -7.49 -8.64 6.09
N LEU A 63 -8.60 -7.92 6.01
CA LEU A 63 -8.60 -6.49 5.77
C LEU A 63 -9.35 -5.79 6.88
N ARG A 64 -8.84 -4.64 7.29
CA ARG A 64 -9.50 -3.81 8.26
C ARG A 64 -9.34 -2.35 7.85
N CYS A 65 -10.43 -1.60 7.90
CA CYS A 65 -10.38 -0.16 7.68
C CYS A 65 -10.06 0.51 9.00
N ILE A 66 -8.96 1.25 9.02
CA ILE A 66 -8.54 1.95 10.22
C ILE A 66 -9.22 3.31 10.27
N THR A 67 -9.21 4.00 9.12
CA THR A 67 -9.90 5.28 8.96
C THR A 67 -10.53 5.29 7.58
N GLY A 68 -11.12 6.41 7.21
CA GLY A 68 -11.77 6.51 5.89
C GLY A 68 -10.83 6.30 4.72
N SER A 69 -9.56 6.59 4.88
CA SER A 69 -8.59 6.47 3.79
C SER A 69 -7.41 5.59 4.15
N SER A 70 -7.49 4.84 5.24
CA SER A 70 -6.38 3.99 5.69
C SER A 70 -6.90 2.60 5.94
N VAL A 71 -6.24 1.60 5.34
CA VAL A 71 -6.62 0.20 5.51
C VAL A 71 -5.40 -0.59 5.99
N GLU A 72 -5.69 -1.66 6.72
CA GLU A 72 -4.65 -2.54 7.23
C GLU A 72 -4.91 -3.94 6.69
N ILE A 73 -3.87 -4.56 6.13
CA ILE A 73 -3.91 -5.92 5.62
C ILE A 73 -3.03 -6.77 6.51
N SER A 74 -3.57 -7.87 7.01
CA SER A 74 -2.87 -8.82 7.86
C SER A 74 -2.88 -10.18 7.19
N GLY A 75 -1.91 -11.02 7.55
CA GLY A 75 -1.80 -12.38 7.03
C GLY A 75 -0.38 -12.62 6.54
N PHE A 76 -0.24 -13.56 5.62
CA PHE A 76 1.06 -13.80 4.99
C PHE A 76 1.01 -13.27 3.58
N VAL A 77 1.80 -12.23 3.31
CA VAL A 77 1.85 -11.61 1.98
C VAL A 77 3.06 -12.16 1.23
N ASN A 78 2.80 -12.73 0.07
CA ASN A 78 3.85 -13.32 -0.77
C ASN A 78 4.28 -12.38 -1.88
N ARG A 79 3.35 -11.55 -2.36
CA ARG A 79 3.62 -10.70 -3.51
C ARG A 79 2.74 -9.48 -3.48
N ILE A 80 3.28 -8.38 -3.93
CA ILE A 80 2.54 -7.13 -4.08
C ILE A 80 2.77 -6.66 -5.52
N ASP A 81 1.68 -6.42 -6.24
CA ASP A 81 1.72 -5.88 -7.59
C ASP A 81 1.14 -4.48 -7.58
N PHE A 82 1.78 -3.59 -8.35
CA PHE A 82 1.26 -2.26 -8.61
C PHE A 82 0.72 -2.26 -10.02
N ILE A 83 -0.55 -1.93 -10.16
CA ILE A 83 -1.23 -1.93 -11.46
C ILE A 83 -1.50 -0.49 -11.83
N THR A 84 -0.89 -0.05 -12.87
CA THR A 84 -1.01 1.35 -13.32
C THR A 84 -1.70 1.48 -14.67
#